data_3079e62e6b4c4ca5f93868339f169942
#
_entry.id   3079e62e6b4c4ca5f93868339f169942
#
_cell.length_a   1.000
_cell.length_b   1.000
_cell.length_c   1.000
_cell.angle_alpha   90.00
_cell.angle_beta   90.00
_cell.angle_gamma   90.00
#
_symmetry.space_group_name_H-M   'P 1'
#
loop_
_entity.id
_entity.type
_entity.pdbx_description
1 polymer ?
#
loop_
_entity_poly.entity_id
_entity_poly.type
_entity_poly.pdbx_seq_one_letter_code
_entity_poly.pdbx_strand_id
1 'polypeptide(L)'
;MPHRHPEAAPAWDSAVGHARRYAGGNADEPWLVLLGPPGAGKTRLAAGVMIHRAYYPTAGPMGRWWVVPRLMNALRSGYEDGSYQYTLDALLAAPFVVLDDLGAGRQTDWVQEQLYMILDTRHMERLPTIVTTNLTGPEMAPRIADRVMASRSSYCLVVQLPTGSYR
;
A
#
# COMPACT_ATOMS: atom_id res chain seq x y z
N MET A 1 20.15 0.45 14.02
CA MET A 1 19.67 0.00 15.35
C MET A 1 19.70 -1.51 15.34
N PRO A 2 20.21 -2.20 16.38
CA PRO A 2 20.20 -3.66 16.40
C PRO A 2 18.75 -4.17 16.42
N HIS A 3 18.47 -5.17 15.59
CA HIS A 3 17.16 -5.83 15.54
C HIS A 3 16.91 -6.52 16.89
N ARG A 4 15.72 -6.34 17.48
CA ARG A 4 15.34 -7.05 18.71
C ARG A 4 15.20 -8.57 18.50
N HIS A 5 15.08 -9.00 17.23
CA HIS A 5 15.00 -10.40 16.82
C HIS A 5 16.05 -10.66 15.72
N PRO A 6 17.25 -11.08 16.09
CA PRO A 6 18.36 -11.28 15.15
C PRO A 6 18.04 -12.31 14.05
N GLU A 7 17.17 -13.28 14.31
CA GLU A 7 16.71 -14.26 13.34
C GLU A 7 15.84 -13.66 12.21
N ALA A 8 15.21 -12.51 12.46
CA ALA A 8 14.40 -11.79 11.46
C ALA A 8 15.23 -10.79 10.63
N ALA A 9 16.48 -10.54 10.99
CA ALA A 9 17.31 -9.52 10.34
C ALA A 9 17.47 -9.74 8.83
N PRO A 10 17.79 -10.95 8.31
CA PRO A 10 17.95 -11.16 6.87
C PRO A 10 16.67 -10.88 6.06
N ALA A 11 15.52 -11.25 6.60
CA ALA A 11 14.23 -10.99 5.94
C ALA A 11 13.89 -9.50 5.94
N TRP A 12 14.25 -8.79 6.99
CA TRP A 12 14.10 -7.34 7.09
C TRP A 12 15.03 -6.61 6.12
N ASP A 13 16.29 -7.01 6.04
CA ASP A 13 17.26 -6.41 5.11
C ASP A 13 16.82 -6.61 3.65
N SER A 14 16.28 -7.79 3.33
CA SER A 14 15.66 -8.06 2.04
C SER A 14 14.48 -7.13 1.76
N ALA A 15 13.57 -6.98 2.72
CA ALA A 15 12.42 -6.10 2.59
C ALA A 15 12.83 -4.63 2.38
N VAL A 16 13.81 -4.16 3.13
CA VAL A 16 14.40 -2.82 2.96
C VAL A 16 15.06 -2.67 1.59
N GLY A 17 15.77 -3.69 1.11
CA GLY A 17 16.36 -3.72 -0.23
C GLY A 17 15.32 -3.56 -1.33
N HIS A 18 14.21 -4.30 -1.26
CA HIS A 18 13.09 -4.17 -2.19
C HIS A 18 12.46 -2.78 -2.15
N ALA A 19 12.22 -2.25 -0.95
CA ALA A 19 11.64 -0.91 -0.79
C ALA A 19 12.56 0.19 -1.33
N ARG A 20 13.88 0.08 -1.14
CA ARG A 20 14.86 1.02 -1.72
C ARG A 20 14.86 0.99 -3.25
N ARG A 21 14.83 -0.21 -3.85
CA ARG A 21 14.75 -0.37 -5.31
C ARG A 21 13.48 0.28 -5.84
N TYR A 22 12.34 0.03 -5.21
CA TYR A 22 11.07 0.65 -5.56
C TYR A 22 11.08 2.17 -5.38
N ALA A 23 11.65 2.66 -4.28
CA ALA A 23 11.76 4.09 -3.99
C ALA A 23 12.60 4.84 -5.03
N GLY A 24 13.68 4.22 -5.50
CA GLY A 24 14.58 4.78 -6.53
C GLY A 24 14.05 4.72 -7.96
N GLY A 25 12.83 4.18 -8.19
CA GLY A 25 12.28 4.01 -9.53
C GLY A 25 12.94 2.88 -10.34
N ASN A 26 13.67 1.99 -9.66
CA ASN A 26 14.40 0.87 -10.29
C ASN A 26 13.64 -0.47 -10.16
N ALA A 27 12.36 -0.43 -9.84
CA ALA A 27 11.47 -1.58 -9.84
C ALA A 27 10.62 -1.57 -11.11
N ASP A 28 10.49 -2.73 -11.74
CA ASP A 28 9.66 -2.90 -12.93
C ASP A 28 8.16 -2.93 -12.56
N GLU A 29 7.89 -3.32 -11.32
CA GLU A 29 6.54 -3.43 -10.80
C GLU A 29 6.01 -2.05 -10.37
N PRO A 30 4.84 -1.62 -10.86
CA PRO A 30 4.23 -0.36 -10.45
C PRO A 30 3.72 -0.38 -9.00
N TRP A 31 3.50 -1.57 -8.43
CA TRP A 31 3.01 -1.71 -7.07
C TRP A 31 4.00 -2.37 -6.12
N LEU A 32 4.06 -1.83 -4.89
CA LEU A 32 4.76 -2.44 -3.75
C LEU A 32 3.73 -2.83 -2.68
N VAL A 33 3.62 -4.11 -2.41
CA VAL A 33 2.70 -4.64 -1.40
C VAL A 33 3.50 -5.14 -0.19
N LEU A 34 3.27 -4.53 0.96
CA LEU A 34 3.93 -4.86 2.22
C LEU A 34 2.97 -5.65 3.11
N LEU A 35 3.25 -6.93 3.24
CA LEU A 35 2.48 -7.88 4.05
C LEU A 35 3.19 -8.13 5.38
N GLY A 36 2.43 -8.44 6.41
CA GLY A 36 2.99 -8.92 7.67
C GLY A 36 2.14 -8.56 8.89
N PRO A 37 2.46 -9.12 10.05
CA PRO A 37 1.69 -8.92 11.26
C PRO A 37 1.72 -7.47 11.76
N PRO A 38 0.81 -7.10 12.67
CA PRO A 38 0.88 -5.81 13.35
C PRO A 38 2.24 -5.60 14.01
N GLY A 39 2.78 -4.39 13.90
CA GLY A 39 4.09 -4.05 14.46
C GLY A 39 5.31 -4.46 13.62
N ALA A 40 5.14 -5.18 12.51
CA ALA A 40 6.24 -5.59 11.63
C ALA A 40 6.94 -4.42 10.88
N GLY A 41 6.45 -3.19 10.99
CA GLY A 41 7.10 -1.99 10.41
C GLY A 41 6.65 -1.63 8.99
N LYS A 42 5.58 -2.22 8.45
CA LYS A 42 5.04 -1.95 7.12
C LYS A 42 4.86 -0.45 6.83
N THR A 43 4.12 0.23 7.70
CA THR A 43 3.85 1.68 7.61
C THR A 43 5.15 2.50 7.63
N ARG A 44 6.14 2.11 8.46
CA ARG A 44 7.45 2.80 8.48
C ARG A 44 8.21 2.63 7.19
N LEU A 45 8.17 1.43 6.60
CA LEU A 45 8.84 1.15 5.35
C LEU A 45 8.18 1.92 4.19
N ALA A 46 6.84 1.94 4.14
CA ALA A 46 6.08 2.74 3.18
C ALA A 46 6.38 4.25 3.33
N ALA A 47 6.46 4.76 4.57
CA ALA A 47 6.83 6.14 4.84
C ALA A 47 8.26 6.46 4.37
N GLY A 48 9.19 5.53 4.57
CA GLY A 48 10.57 5.67 4.06
C GLY A 48 10.62 5.83 2.55
N VAL A 49 9.81 5.05 1.81
CA VAL A 49 9.69 5.18 0.34
C VAL A 49 9.12 6.55 -0.03
N MET A 50 8.06 6.99 0.64
CA MET A 50 7.44 8.29 0.34
C MET A 50 8.39 9.46 0.62
N ILE A 51 9.12 9.42 1.73
CA ILE A 51 10.13 10.41 2.08
C ILE A 51 11.24 10.43 1.03
N HIS A 52 11.75 9.26 0.63
CA HIS A 52 12.78 9.17 -0.41
C HIS A 52 12.32 9.86 -1.71
N ARG A 53 11.10 9.58 -2.18
CA ARG A 53 10.56 10.22 -3.38
C ARG A 53 10.37 11.73 -3.24
N ALA A 54 10.05 12.21 -2.04
CA ALA A 54 9.94 13.65 -1.77
C ALA A 54 11.29 14.38 -1.85
N TYR A 55 12.36 13.74 -1.37
CA TYR A 55 13.72 14.31 -1.41
C TYR A 55 14.44 14.12 -2.74
N TYR A 56 14.07 13.09 -3.52
CA TYR A 56 14.69 12.77 -4.81
C TYR A 56 13.64 12.81 -5.93
N PRO A 57 13.34 13.99 -6.50
CA PRO A 57 12.29 14.14 -7.54
C PRO A 57 12.51 13.26 -8.77
N THR A 58 13.75 12.86 -9.05
CA THR A 58 14.08 11.91 -10.14
C THR A 58 13.52 10.50 -9.90
N ALA A 59 13.19 10.15 -8.65
CA ALA A 59 12.58 8.88 -8.28
C ALA A 59 11.06 8.82 -8.56
N GLY A 60 10.47 9.93 -9.00
CA GLY A 60 9.07 10.04 -9.35
C GLY A 60 8.33 11.14 -8.58
N PRO A 61 7.06 11.38 -8.91
CA PRO A 61 6.27 12.44 -8.30
C PRO A 61 5.99 12.17 -6.81
N MET A 62 5.77 13.25 -6.07
CA MET A 62 5.27 13.17 -4.70
C MET A 62 3.86 12.59 -4.68
N GLY A 63 3.61 11.68 -3.73
CA GLY A 63 2.38 10.93 -3.64
C GLY A 63 1.39 11.46 -2.61
N ARG A 64 0.26 10.78 -2.52
CA ARG A 64 -0.74 10.95 -1.47
C ARG A 64 -0.72 9.76 -0.52
N TRP A 65 -0.90 10.03 0.77
CA TRP A 65 -1.01 9.00 1.81
C TRP A 65 -2.44 8.92 2.33
N TRP A 66 -3.00 7.71 2.27
CA TRP A 66 -4.31 7.42 2.82
C TRP A 66 -4.24 6.22 3.76
N VAL A 67 -4.69 6.40 4.99
CA VAL A 67 -5.03 5.29 5.88
C VAL A 67 -6.40 4.80 5.46
N VAL A 68 -6.51 3.55 5.02
CA VAL A 68 -7.71 3.02 4.36
C VAL A 68 -9.00 3.22 5.20
N PRO A 69 -9.06 2.94 6.51
CA PRO A 69 -10.24 3.25 7.30
C PRO A 69 -10.66 4.72 7.28
N ARG A 70 -9.68 5.65 7.28
CA ARG A 70 -9.96 7.09 7.20
C ARG A 70 -10.44 7.51 5.81
N LEU A 71 -9.86 6.92 4.76
CA LEU A 71 -10.33 7.13 3.40
C LEU A 71 -11.78 6.68 3.24
N MET A 72 -12.14 5.50 3.72
CA MET A 72 -13.52 5.00 3.65
C MET A 72 -14.49 5.89 4.41
N ASN A 73 -14.09 6.43 5.56
CA ASN A 73 -14.91 7.39 6.29
C ASN A 73 -15.09 8.71 5.52
N ALA A 74 -14.00 9.25 4.93
CA ALA A 74 -14.06 10.47 4.13
C ALA A 74 -14.98 10.29 2.91
N LEU A 75 -14.86 9.18 2.19
CA LEU A 75 -15.74 8.87 1.06
C LEU A 75 -17.21 8.76 1.50
N ARG A 76 -17.49 8.13 2.65
CA ARG A 76 -18.85 8.01 3.17
C ARG A 76 -19.45 9.36 3.57
N SER A 77 -18.70 10.18 4.32
CA SER A 77 -19.16 11.53 4.67
C SER A 77 -19.33 12.42 3.44
N GLY A 78 -18.54 12.17 2.40
CA GLY A 78 -18.62 12.90 1.14
C GLY A 78 -19.96 12.78 0.40
N TYR A 79 -20.79 11.78 0.72
CA TYR A 79 -22.17 11.71 0.21
C TYR A 79 -23.07 12.78 0.82
N GLU A 80 -22.79 13.20 2.06
CA GLU A 80 -23.60 14.19 2.78
C GLU A 80 -23.18 15.62 2.41
N ASP A 81 -21.87 15.88 2.27
CA ASP A 81 -21.33 17.21 2.01
C ASP A 81 -20.96 17.46 0.54
N GLY A 82 -21.18 16.49 -0.34
CA GLY A 82 -20.92 16.57 -1.77
C GLY A 82 -19.44 16.40 -2.16
N SER A 83 -18.54 16.09 -1.24
CA SER A 83 -17.10 15.95 -1.50
C SER A 83 -16.67 14.56 -1.99
N TYR A 84 -17.59 13.59 -2.08
CA TYR A 84 -17.29 12.21 -2.49
C TYR A 84 -16.50 12.17 -3.81
N GLN A 85 -17.05 12.76 -4.86
CA GLN A 85 -16.43 12.71 -6.18
C GLN A 85 -15.06 13.41 -6.19
N TYR A 86 -14.95 14.55 -5.53
CA TYR A 86 -13.67 15.27 -5.41
C TYR A 86 -12.59 14.42 -4.71
N THR A 87 -12.95 13.75 -3.61
CA THR A 87 -12.02 12.90 -2.87
C THR A 87 -11.58 11.70 -3.70
N LEU A 88 -12.53 11.07 -4.39
CA LEU A 88 -12.27 9.92 -5.25
C LEU A 88 -11.38 10.31 -6.44
N ASP A 89 -11.73 11.35 -7.16
CA ASP A 89 -10.96 11.82 -8.32
C ASP A 89 -9.53 12.21 -7.93
N ALA A 90 -9.38 12.91 -6.80
CA ALA A 90 -8.07 13.27 -6.27
C ALA A 90 -7.20 12.05 -5.90
N LEU A 91 -7.83 10.95 -5.48
CA LEU A 91 -7.15 9.68 -5.21
C LEU A 91 -6.77 8.95 -6.50
N LEU A 92 -7.72 8.87 -7.45
CA LEU A 92 -7.51 8.16 -8.71
C LEU A 92 -6.49 8.87 -9.61
N ALA A 93 -6.54 10.20 -9.68
CA ALA A 93 -5.60 11.00 -10.47
C ALA A 93 -4.21 11.15 -9.84
N ALA A 94 -4.03 10.76 -8.57
CA ALA A 94 -2.74 10.91 -7.90
C ALA A 94 -1.68 10.00 -8.56
N PRO A 95 -0.55 10.56 -9.01
CA PRO A 95 0.48 9.80 -9.73
C PRO A 95 1.19 8.75 -8.86
N PHE A 96 1.14 8.90 -7.56
CA PHE A 96 1.64 7.92 -6.59
C PHE A 96 0.75 7.93 -5.34
N VAL A 97 0.39 6.77 -4.82
CA VAL A 97 -0.47 6.63 -3.64
C VAL A 97 0.09 5.58 -2.67
N VAL A 98 -0.02 5.88 -1.39
CA VAL A 98 0.11 4.89 -0.30
C VAL A 98 -1.27 4.61 0.28
N LEU A 99 -1.71 3.37 0.22
CA LEU A 99 -2.91 2.82 0.87
C LEU A 99 -2.47 2.03 2.10
N ASP A 100 -2.47 2.69 3.24
CA ASP A 100 -1.97 2.12 4.50
C ASP A 100 -3.09 1.43 5.27
N ASP A 101 -2.78 0.24 5.80
CA ASP A 101 -3.65 -0.57 6.64
C ASP A 101 -4.91 -1.09 5.92
N LEU A 102 -4.70 -1.60 4.69
CA LEU A 102 -5.77 -2.24 3.92
C LEU A 102 -6.29 -3.48 4.66
N GLY A 103 -7.61 -3.56 4.78
CA GLY A 103 -8.31 -4.61 5.51
C GLY A 103 -8.59 -4.28 6.97
N ALA A 104 -8.09 -3.17 7.51
CA ALA A 104 -8.47 -2.69 8.83
C ALA A 104 -9.89 -2.11 8.83
N GLY A 105 -10.58 -2.27 9.96
CA GLY A 105 -11.94 -1.80 10.13
C GLY A 105 -13.00 -2.75 9.58
N ARG A 106 -14.24 -2.26 9.51
CA ARG A 106 -15.38 -3.07 9.04
C ARG A 106 -15.31 -3.30 7.53
N GLN A 107 -15.32 -4.54 7.12
CA GLN A 107 -15.35 -4.98 5.73
C GLN A 107 -16.79 -5.17 5.25
N THR A 108 -17.52 -4.06 5.07
CA THR A 108 -18.88 -4.09 4.48
C THR A 108 -18.78 -4.21 2.95
N ASP A 109 -19.88 -4.65 2.30
CA ASP A 109 -19.94 -4.77 0.83
C ASP A 109 -19.58 -3.43 0.16
N TRP A 110 -20.11 -2.31 0.69
CA TRP A 110 -19.77 -0.98 0.21
C TRP A 110 -18.26 -0.68 0.29
N VAL A 111 -17.61 -1.01 1.42
CA VAL A 111 -16.16 -0.82 1.58
C VAL A 111 -15.39 -1.66 0.57
N GLN A 112 -15.80 -2.91 0.36
CA GLN A 112 -15.17 -3.80 -0.62
C GLN A 112 -15.34 -3.31 -2.05
N GLU A 113 -16.52 -2.79 -2.41
CA GLU A 113 -16.78 -2.18 -3.71
C GLU A 113 -15.92 -0.95 -3.96
N GLN A 114 -15.84 -0.03 -2.98
CA GLN A 114 -15.00 1.15 -3.09
C GLN A 114 -13.52 0.79 -3.24
N LEU A 115 -13.02 -0.11 -2.40
CA LEU A 115 -11.64 -0.59 -2.47
C LEU A 115 -11.35 -1.26 -3.80
N TYR A 116 -12.25 -2.15 -4.26
CA TYR A 116 -12.07 -2.81 -5.56
C TYR A 116 -11.99 -1.78 -6.70
N MET A 117 -12.92 -0.83 -6.76
CA MET A 117 -12.92 0.21 -7.79
C MET A 117 -11.62 1.02 -7.78
N ILE A 118 -11.14 1.45 -6.61
CA ILE A 118 -9.90 2.21 -6.47
C ILE A 118 -8.69 1.39 -6.93
N LEU A 119 -8.58 0.17 -6.45
CA LEU A 119 -7.47 -0.72 -6.76
C LEU A 119 -7.50 -1.12 -8.25
N ASP A 120 -8.67 -1.45 -8.79
CA ASP A 120 -8.83 -1.85 -10.19
C ASP A 120 -8.45 -0.72 -11.15
N THR A 121 -8.96 0.50 -10.92
CA THR A 121 -8.60 1.67 -11.73
C THR A 121 -7.10 1.93 -11.72
N ARG A 122 -6.48 1.97 -10.53
CA ARG A 122 -5.03 2.21 -10.41
C ARG A 122 -4.21 1.07 -11.00
N HIS A 123 -4.73 -0.16 -10.94
CA HIS A 123 -4.11 -1.31 -11.57
C HIS A 123 -4.17 -1.21 -13.10
N MET A 124 -5.31 -0.92 -13.68
CA MET A 124 -5.49 -0.80 -15.13
C MET A 124 -4.64 0.32 -15.73
N GLU A 125 -4.52 1.44 -15.02
CA GLU A 125 -3.73 2.59 -15.45
C GLU A 125 -2.24 2.50 -15.06
N ARG A 126 -1.81 1.39 -14.45
CA ARG A 126 -0.43 1.14 -13.99
C ARG A 126 0.11 2.25 -13.07
N LEU A 127 -0.75 2.87 -12.28
CA LEU A 127 -0.36 3.97 -11.40
C LEU A 127 0.40 3.45 -10.17
N PRO A 128 1.60 3.96 -9.90
CA PRO A 128 2.42 3.55 -8.76
C PRO A 128 1.66 3.59 -7.44
N THR A 129 1.64 2.45 -6.73
CA THR A 129 0.86 2.30 -5.50
C THR A 129 1.62 1.46 -4.48
N ILE A 130 1.65 1.91 -3.24
CA ILE A 130 2.04 1.08 -2.10
C ILE A 130 0.80 0.66 -1.34
N VAL A 131 0.71 -0.62 -1.04
CA VAL A 131 -0.32 -1.17 -0.16
C VAL A 131 0.34 -1.78 1.07
N THR A 132 -0.12 -1.44 2.26
CA THR A 132 0.25 -2.18 3.47
C THR A 132 -0.95 -2.93 4.01
N THR A 133 -0.75 -4.16 4.46
CA THR A 133 -1.84 -4.98 4.97
C THR A 133 -1.35 -6.04 5.97
N ASN A 134 -2.22 -6.42 6.89
CA ASN A 134 -2.02 -7.57 7.77
C ASN A 134 -2.69 -8.84 7.18
N LEU A 135 -3.55 -8.68 6.18
CA LEU A 135 -4.32 -9.78 5.61
C LEU A 135 -3.47 -10.58 4.63
N THR A 136 -3.60 -11.90 4.68
CA THR A 136 -3.11 -12.81 3.65
C THR A 136 -4.10 -12.85 2.47
N GLY A 137 -3.68 -13.39 1.32
CA GLY A 137 -4.55 -13.49 0.14
C GLY A 137 -5.92 -14.14 0.44
N PRO A 138 -5.97 -15.31 1.12
CA PRO A 138 -7.25 -15.96 1.48
C PRO A 138 -8.16 -15.17 2.43
N GLU A 139 -7.61 -14.24 3.19
CA GLU A 139 -8.37 -13.38 4.12
C GLU A 139 -8.96 -12.13 3.44
N MET A 140 -8.51 -11.83 2.23
CA MET A 140 -9.04 -10.74 1.41
C MET A 140 -10.24 -11.18 0.59
N ALA A 141 -11.12 -10.24 0.25
CA ALA A 141 -12.13 -10.51 -0.79
C ALA A 141 -11.41 -10.90 -2.09
N PRO A 142 -11.89 -11.95 -2.81
CA PRO A 142 -11.17 -12.51 -3.96
C PRO A 142 -10.75 -11.47 -5.00
N ARG A 143 -11.63 -10.54 -5.36
CA ARG A 143 -11.34 -9.48 -6.32
C ARG A 143 -10.23 -8.52 -5.86
N ILE A 144 -10.16 -8.24 -4.55
CA ILE A 144 -9.11 -7.41 -3.95
C ILE A 144 -7.80 -8.18 -3.94
N ALA A 145 -7.85 -9.46 -3.53
CA ALA A 145 -6.68 -10.34 -3.53
C ALA A 145 -6.07 -10.45 -4.94
N ASP A 146 -6.87 -10.60 -5.97
CA ASP A 146 -6.42 -10.68 -7.38
C ASP A 146 -5.63 -9.43 -7.80
N ARG A 147 -5.96 -8.25 -7.28
CA ARG A 147 -5.24 -7.01 -7.60
C ARG A 147 -3.99 -6.81 -6.74
N VAL A 148 -4.09 -7.11 -5.45
CA VAL A 148 -3.02 -6.87 -4.47
C VAL A 148 -1.94 -7.95 -4.54
N MET A 149 -2.32 -9.21 -4.83
CA MET A 149 -1.41 -10.35 -4.86
C MET A 149 -0.94 -10.74 -6.28
N ALA A 150 -1.10 -9.87 -7.26
CA ALA A 150 -0.77 -10.13 -8.67
C ALA A 150 0.76 -10.22 -8.94
N SER A 151 1.50 -10.91 -8.06
CA SER A 151 2.97 -11.09 -8.16
C SER A 151 3.40 -11.92 -9.38
N ARG A 152 2.50 -12.76 -9.93
CA ARG A 152 2.79 -13.61 -11.09
C ARG A 152 2.87 -12.86 -12.42
N SER A 153 2.40 -11.62 -12.48
CA SER A 153 2.30 -10.81 -13.70
C SER A 153 3.34 -9.71 -13.81
N SER A 154 4.39 -9.71 -12.99
CA SER A 154 5.36 -8.59 -12.88
C SER A 154 4.68 -7.25 -12.58
N TYR A 155 3.54 -7.30 -11.91
CA TYR A 155 2.75 -6.12 -11.60
C TYR A 155 2.91 -5.65 -10.15
N CYS A 156 2.92 -6.60 -9.20
CA CYS A 156 3.06 -6.32 -7.78
C CYS A 156 4.36 -6.93 -7.24
N LEU A 157 5.21 -6.10 -6.66
CA LEU A 157 6.30 -6.55 -5.81
C LEU A 157 5.74 -6.83 -4.41
N VAL A 158 5.42 -8.08 -4.13
CA VAL A 158 4.87 -8.51 -2.84
C VAL A 158 6.02 -8.85 -1.89
N VAL A 159 6.11 -8.13 -0.80
CA VAL A 159 7.15 -8.27 0.22
C VAL A 159 6.54 -8.67 1.55
N GLN A 160 6.87 -9.89 2.01
CA GLN A 160 6.48 -10.38 3.31
C GLN A 160 7.45 -9.89 4.38
N LEU A 161 6.97 -9.14 5.36
CA LEU A 161 7.75 -8.75 6.50
C LEU A 161 7.71 -9.85 7.57
N PRO A 162 8.85 -10.09 8.27
CA PRO A 162 8.93 -11.15 9.25
C PRO A 162 8.06 -10.89 10.48
N THR A 163 7.73 -11.98 11.17
CA THR A 163 7.12 -11.93 12.49
C THR A 163 8.14 -11.43 13.50
N GLY A 164 7.88 -10.30 14.11
CA GLY A 164 8.74 -9.67 15.10
C GLY A 164 8.42 -8.20 15.21
N SER A 165 8.13 -7.72 16.41
CA SER A 165 7.84 -6.30 16.60
C SER A 165 9.11 -5.47 16.40
N TYR A 166 9.05 -4.49 15.51
CA TYR A 166 10.09 -3.48 15.35
C TYR A 166 10.02 -2.39 16.44
N ARG A 167 9.23 -2.64 17.49
CA ARG A 167 9.05 -1.74 18.64
C ARG A 167 10.12 -1.94 19.70
#